data_3a8407fde7443d72c94f17872b5cfc5d
#
_entry.id   3a8407fde7443d72c94f17872b5cfc5d
#
_cell.length_a   1.000
_cell.length_b   1.000
_cell.length_c   1.000
_cell.angle_alpha   90.00
_cell.angle_beta   90.00
_cell.angle_gamma   90.00
#
_symmetry.space_group_name_H-M   'P 1'
#
loop_
_entity.id
_entity.type
_entity.pdbx_description
1 polymer ?
#
loop_
_entity_poly.entity_id
_entity_poly.type
_entity_poly.pdbx_seq_one_letter_code
_entity_poly.pdbx_strand_id
1 'polypeptide(L)'
;MLAHHAWLPVVAAASSTPSLVVRRNGGAGPLRSAEAEDKHLPYGWPELHLHARNQSARYAAGEYPGRSSAGNAQYEIYKRWCVARGLSNEQYVLRYVRWRDGVALEPALAPYLLERELEHWVLWHNPDRAAVSSDTELQPESELALAVALFDAEGVRLGPEDLVTFQNIPALRSIPRIPHSHV
;
A
#
# COMPACT_ATOMS: atom_id res chain seq x y z
N MET A 1 24.03 -8.67 -20.16
CA MET A 1 24.47 -7.97 -18.93
C MET A 1 23.23 -7.41 -18.27
N LEU A 2 22.69 -8.12 -17.28
CA LEU A 2 21.52 -7.70 -16.51
C LEU A 2 22.02 -6.86 -15.33
N ALA A 3 21.77 -5.56 -15.39
CA ALA A 3 22.07 -4.65 -14.28
C ALA A 3 21.09 -4.92 -13.14
N HIS A 4 21.59 -5.49 -12.05
CA HIS A 4 20.90 -5.57 -10.79
C HIS A 4 20.70 -4.13 -10.27
N HIS A 5 19.49 -3.59 -10.42
CA HIS A 5 19.14 -2.34 -9.78
C HIS A 5 18.88 -2.61 -8.30
N ALA A 6 19.87 -2.26 -7.49
CA ALA A 6 19.74 -2.27 -6.04
C ALA A 6 18.61 -1.29 -5.62
N TRP A 7 17.67 -1.79 -4.86
CA TRP A 7 16.73 -0.99 -4.09
C TRP A 7 17.47 0.03 -3.22
N LEU A 8 16.85 1.14 -2.96
CA LEU A 8 17.40 2.26 -2.18
C LEU A 8 18.25 1.78 -1.00
N PRO A 9 19.48 2.26 -0.83
CA PRO A 9 20.33 1.87 0.30
C PRO A 9 19.83 2.33 1.68
N VAL A 10 18.66 2.96 1.73
CA VAL A 10 18.01 3.40 2.99
C VAL A 10 17.20 2.26 3.65
N VAL A 11 16.94 1.16 2.96
CA VAL A 11 16.21 0.01 3.51
C VAL A 11 17.15 -1.13 3.95
N ALA A 12 18.45 -0.99 3.78
CA ALA A 12 19.45 -2.01 4.11
C ALA A 12 19.84 -2.04 5.59
N ALA A 13 18.93 -1.84 6.51
CA ALA A 13 19.15 -2.07 7.94
C ALA A 13 18.12 -3.02 8.54
N ALA A 14 17.71 -4.02 7.80
CA ALA A 14 17.11 -5.24 8.34
C ALA A 14 17.22 -6.33 7.30
N SER A 15 18.27 -7.14 7.39
CA SER A 15 18.33 -8.44 6.75
C SER A 15 17.37 -9.38 7.49
N SER A 16 16.10 -9.24 7.22
CA SER A 16 15.12 -10.28 7.43
C SER A 16 14.26 -10.30 6.19
N THR A 17 14.24 -11.44 5.52
CA THR A 17 13.22 -11.78 4.52
C THR A 17 11.90 -11.18 4.96
N PRO A 18 11.18 -10.43 4.13
CA PRO A 18 9.87 -9.95 4.51
C PRO A 18 9.03 -11.17 4.87
N SER A 19 8.84 -11.38 6.16
CA SER A 19 7.87 -12.35 6.62
C SER A 19 6.52 -11.79 6.26
N LEU A 20 5.90 -12.37 5.26
CA LEU A 20 4.52 -12.12 4.92
C LEU A 20 3.69 -12.45 6.16
N VAL A 21 3.15 -11.46 6.82
CA VAL A 21 2.29 -11.64 7.98
C VAL A 21 0.85 -11.51 7.53
N VAL A 22 0.36 -12.59 6.98
CA VAL A 22 -1.06 -12.91 6.91
C VAL A 22 -1.55 -13.18 8.34
N ARG A 23 -2.76 -12.79 8.64
CA ARG A 23 -3.43 -12.99 9.93
C ARG A 23 -2.97 -14.26 10.64
N ARG A 24 -2.07 -14.13 11.60
CA ARG A 24 -1.70 -15.23 12.51
C ARG A 24 -2.65 -15.22 13.69
N ASN A 25 -3.44 -16.25 13.78
CA ASN A 25 -4.23 -16.52 14.97
C ASN A 25 -3.30 -16.76 16.19
N GLY A 26 -3.33 -15.86 17.13
CA GLY A 26 -2.93 -16.04 18.51
C GLY A 26 -1.46 -15.85 18.84
N GLY A 27 -1.15 -14.82 19.60
CA GLY A 27 0.11 -14.64 20.32
C GLY A 27 0.19 -13.29 21.02
N ALA A 28 0.14 -13.30 22.34
CA ALA A 28 0.21 -12.14 23.21
C ALA A 28 1.48 -11.30 22.96
N GLY A 29 1.32 -9.95 23.04
CA GLY A 29 2.33 -8.94 22.84
C GLY A 29 3.57 -9.03 23.70
N PRO A 30 4.58 -8.22 23.54
CA PRO A 30 4.75 -7.03 24.36
C PRO A 30 5.55 -5.87 23.74
N LEU A 31 5.64 -4.79 24.52
CA LEU A 31 6.61 -3.69 24.52
C LEU A 31 6.30 -2.52 23.58
N ARG A 32 5.53 -1.59 24.14
CA ARG A 32 5.49 -0.20 23.74
C ARG A 32 6.85 0.45 24.03
N SER A 33 7.62 0.76 23.00
CA SER A 33 8.60 1.84 23.05
C SER A 33 7.83 3.16 23.12
N ALA A 34 8.36 4.14 23.87
CA ALA A 34 7.79 5.48 23.96
C ALA A 34 7.92 6.19 22.59
N GLU A 35 6.99 5.90 21.69
CA GLU A 35 6.82 6.61 20.44
C GLU A 35 5.98 7.84 20.70
N ALA A 36 6.30 8.94 20.04
CA ALA A 36 5.49 10.14 20.03
C ALA A 36 4.04 9.73 19.73
N GLU A 37 3.09 10.18 20.56
CA GLU A 37 1.67 9.84 20.40
C GLU A 37 1.23 10.12 18.97
N ASP A 38 0.95 9.08 18.22
CA ASP A 38 0.38 9.23 16.89
C ASP A 38 -1.04 9.79 17.03
N LYS A 39 -1.33 10.79 16.23
CA LYS A 39 -2.65 11.44 16.21
C LYS A 39 -3.78 10.49 15.79
N HIS A 40 -3.43 9.34 15.23
CA HIS A 40 -4.35 8.33 14.75
C HIS A 40 -4.17 7.04 15.54
N LEU A 41 -5.27 6.37 15.81
CA LEU A 41 -5.24 4.99 16.29
C LEU A 41 -4.95 4.04 15.10
N PRO A 42 -4.27 2.91 15.36
CA PRO A 42 -4.13 1.88 14.35
C PRO A 42 -5.50 1.40 13.85
N TYR A 43 -5.61 1.25 12.53
CA TYR A 43 -6.80 0.67 11.92
C TYR A 43 -6.72 -0.85 12.01
N GLY A 44 -7.75 -1.45 12.60
CA GLY A 44 -7.95 -2.88 12.63
C GLY A 44 -8.76 -3.39 11.44
N TRP A 45 -8.95 -4.69 11.38
CA TRP A 45 -9.68 -5.35 10.31
C TRP A 45 -11.13 -4.84 10.13
N PRO A 46 -11.93 -4.67 11.20
CA PRO A 46 -13.29 -4.13 11.07
C PRO A 46 -13.33 -2.70 10.53
N GLU A 47 -12.41 -1.84 10.97
CA GLU A 47 -12.31 -0.44 10.55
C GLU A 47 -11.94 -0.32 9.09
N LEU A 48 -11.05 -1.20 8.57
CA LEU A 48 -10.68 -1.24 7.16
C LEU A 48 -11.88 -1.62 6.28
N HIS A 49 -12.65 -2.65 6.66
CA HIS A 49 -13.88 -3.02 5.96
C HIS A 49 -14.91 -1.89 5.95
N LEU A 50 -15.07 -1.21 7.08
CA LEU A 50 -15.99 -0.08 7.18
C LEU A 50 -15.50 1.09 6.32
N HIS A 51 -14.19 1.35 6.32
CA HIS A 51 -13.58 2.38 5.47
C HIS A 51 -13.78 2.07 3.99
N ALA A 52 -13.50 0.84 3.55
CA ALA A 52 -13.65 0.43 2.16
C ALA A 52 -15.07 0.65 1.62
N ARG A 53 -16.09 0.46 2.47
CA ARG A 53 -17.51 0.64 2.09
C ARG A 53 -18.02 2.08 2.13
N ASN A 54 -17.44 2.93 2.96
CA ASN A 54 -18.01 4.25 3.30
C ASN A 54 -16.97 5.39 3.25
N GLN A 55 -16.01 5.34 2.35
CA GLN A 55 -14.85 6.25 2.32
C GLN A 55 -15.22 7.74 2.36
N SER A 56 -16.18 8.16 1.52
CA SER A 56 -16.54 9.58 1.43
C SER A 56 -17.13 10.11 2.74
N ALA A 57 -18.01 9.34 3.37
CA ALA A 57 -18.61 9.72 4.65
C ALA A 57 -17.58 9.76 5.78
N ARG A 58 -16.70 8.75 5.82
CA ARG A 58 -15.63 8.67 6.81
C ARG A 58 -14.59 9.78 6.62
N TYR A 59 -14.24 10.09 5.37
CA TYR A 59 -13.36 11.22 5.08
C TYR A 59 -13.97 12.55 5.56
N ALA A 60 -15.26 12.79 5.29
CA ALA A 60 -15.96 13.98 5.77
C ALA A 60 -16.00 14.08 7.30
N ALA A 61 -16.03 12.93 8.00
CA ALA A 61 -15.95 12.85 9.46
C ALA A 61 -14.50 12.93 10.01
N GLY A 62 -13.48 13.00 9.15
CA GLY A 62 -12.07 12.94 9.56
C GLY A 62 -11.57 11.54 9.94
N GLU A 63 -12.36 10.52 9.64
CA GLU A 63 -12.11 9.12 9.99
C GLU A 63 -11.55 8.35 8.78
N TYR A 64 -10.27 8.47 8.52
CA TYR A 64 -9.60 7.75 7.42
C TYR A 64 -8.23 7.24 7.88
N PRO A 65 -7.71 6.16 7.25
CA PRO A 65 -6.40 5.62 7.61
C PRO A 65 -5.31 6.67 7.43
N GLY A 66 -4.62 6.99 8.49
CA GLY A 66 -3.45 7.86 8.47
C GLY A 66 -2.15 7.04 8.50
N ARG A 67 -1.04 7.74 8.40
CA ARG A 67 0.29 7.13 8.62
C ARG A 67 0.77 7.42 10.03
N SER A 68 1.56 6.51 10.57
CA SER A 68 2.32 6.80 11.79
C SER A 68 3.30 7.95 11.57
N SER A 69 3.81 8.53 12.65
CA SER A 69 4.87 9.54 12.58
C SER A 69 6.11 9.01 11.85
N ALA A 70 6.48 7.74 12.06
CA ALA A 70 7.57 7.08 11.35
C ALA A 70 7.24 6.88 9.85
N GLY A 71 6.02 6.46 9.51
CA GLY A 71 5.56 6.31 8.14
C GLY A 71 5.54 7.65 7.39
N ASN A 72 5.13 8.73 8.05
CA ASN A 72 5.21 10.07 7.48
C ASN A 72 6.65 10.52 7.23
N ALA A 73 7.56 10.28 8.17
CA ALA A 73 8.98 10.59 7.98
C ALA A 73 9.57 9.81 6.79
N GLN A 74 9.25 8.53 6.65
CA GLN A 74 9.66 7.71 5.50
C GLN A 74 9.10 8.25 4.18
N TYR A 75 7.83 8.68 4.17
CA TYR A 75 7.22 9.28 2.98
C TYR A 75 7.91 10.59 2.58
N GLU A 76 8.30 11.43 3.53
CA GLU A 76 9.05 12.66 3.25
C GLU A 76 10.47 12.38 2.72
N ILE A 77 11.15 11.33 3.22
CA ILE A 77 12.43 10.88 2.68
C ILE A 77 12.26 10.45 1.21
N TYR A 78 11.24 9.65 0.92
CA TYR A 78 10.91 9.22 -0.44
C TYR A 78 10.67 10.41 -1.37
N LYS A 79 9.85 11.39 -0.97
CA LYS A 79 9.57 12.58 -1.79
C LYS A 79 10.84 13.36 -2.09
N ARG A 80 11.68 13.59 -1.08
CA ARG A 80 12.99 14.26 -1.26
C ARG A 80 13.90 13.50 -2.20
N TRP A 81 13.90 12.18 -2.12
CA TRP A 81 14.67 11.32 -3.02
C TRP A 81 14.20 11.46 -4.47
N CYS A 82 12.90 11.50 -4.71
CA CYS A 82 12.33 11.74 -6.05
C CYS A 82 12.74 13.12 -6.57
N VAL A 83 12.54 14.17 -5.78
CA VAL A 83 12.91 15.55 -6.16
C VAL A 83 14.39 15.67 -6.52
N ALA A 84 15.28 15.09 -5.71
CA ALA A 84 16.72 15.11 -5.97
C ALA A 84 17.12 14.43 -7.29
N ARG A 85 16.24 13.61 -7.88
CA ARG A 85 16.42 12.92 -9.16
C ARG A 85 15.58 13.49 -10.30
N GLY A 86 14.88 14.58 -10.05
CA GLY A 86 14.00 15.21 -11.04
C GLY A 86 12.80 14.32 -11.40
N LEU A 87 12.34 13.46 -10.49
CA LEU A 87 11.23 12.55 -10.72
C LEU A 87 9.98 13.04 -9.99
N SER A 88 8.84 12.95 -10.65
CA SER A 88 7.54 12.96 -9.96
C SER A 88 7.27 11.60 -9.29
N ASN A 89 6.29 11.56 -8.39
CA ASN A 89 5.83 10.29 -7.79
C ASN A 89 5.33 9.31 -8.86
N GLU A 90 4.63 9.80 -9.87
CA GLU A 90 4.15 8.99 -11.00
C GLU A 90 5.31 8.40 -11.80
N GLN A 91 6.31 9.24 -12.15
CA GLN A 91 7.50 8.77 -12.85
C GLN A 91 8.28 7.72 -12.04
N TYR A 92 8.29 7.87 -10.72
CA TYR A 92 8.87 6.85 -9.84
C TYR A 92 8.12 5.52 -9.96
N VAL A 93 6.80 5.53 -9.83
CA VAL A 93 5.98 4.31 -9.93
C VAL A 93 6.16 3.66 -11.29
N LEU A 94 6.02 4.43 -12.39
CA LEU A 94 6.18 3.89 -13.74
C LEU A 94 7.55 3.26 -13.99
N ARG A 95 8.60 3.79 -13.35
CA ARG A 95 9.98 3.37 -13.58
C ARG A 95 10.44 2.23 -12.67
N TYR A 96 9.97 2.17 -11.43
CA TYR A 96 10.57 1.31 -10.42
C TYR A 96 9.63 0.20 -9.91
N VAL A 97 8.34 0.29 -10.14
CA VAL A 97 7.40 -0.79 -9.83
C VAL A 97 7.59 -1.95 -10.81
N ARG A 98 7.49 -3.17 -10.33
CA ARG A 98 7.68 -4.40 -11.13
C ARG A 98 6.40 -4.78 -11.85
N TRP A 99 6.22 -4.24 -13.02
CA TRP A 99 5.05 -4.48 -13.87
C TRP A 99 5.03 -5.92 -14.44
N ARG A 100 3.88 -6.59 -14.32
CA ARG A 100 3.56 -7.86 -14.98
C ARG A 100 2.24 -7.69 -15.73
N ASP A 101 2.26 -7.82 -17.03
CA ASP A 101 1.07 -7.67 -17.89
C ASP A 101 0.23 -6.40 -17.62
N GLY A 102 0.90 -5.31 -17.25
CA GLY A 102 0.26 -4.03 -17.00
C GLY A 102 -0.23 -3.81 -15.57
N VAL A 103 -0.01 -4.76 -14.66
CA VAL A 103 -0.35 -4.63 -13.24
C VAL A 103 0.86 -4.90 -12.35
N ALA A 104 0.82 -4.44 -11.12
CA ALA A 104 1.82 -4.77 -10.12
C ALA A 104 1.23 -4.71 -8.72
N LEU A 105 1.61 -5.66 -7.87
CA LEU A 105 1.27 -5.69 -6.46
C LEU A 105 2.55 -5.54 -5.66
N GLU A 106 2.67 -4.46 -4.91
CA GLU A 106 3.88 -4.11 -4.16
C GLU A 106 3.53 -3.68 -2.73
N PRO A 107 4.37 -3.98 -1.74
CA PRO A 107 4.20 -3.43 -0.40
C PRO A 107 4.14 -1.90 -0.45
N ALA A 108 3.26 -1.31 0.32
CA ALA A 108 3.15 0.14 0.37
C ALA A 108 4.45 0.76 0.88
N LEU A 109 5.03 1.68 0.11
CA LEU A 109 6.29 2.35 0.46
C LEU A 109 6.16 3.17 1.76
N ALA A 110 4.99 3.70 2.02
CA ALA A 110 4.65 4.44 3.23
C ALA A 110 3.29 3.95 3.73
N PRO A 111 3.27 2.82 4.45
CA PRO A 111 2.03 2.18 4.85
C PRO A 111 1.19 3.05 5.79
N TYR A 112 -0.10 2.78 5.81
CA TYR A 112 -0.99 3.29 6.83
C TYR A 112 -0.63 2.72 8.20
N LEU A 113 -1.06 3.42 9.24
CA LEU A 113 -0.97 2.92 10.61
C LEU A 113 -2.04 1.85 10.82
N LEU A 114 -1.64 0.62 10.71
CA LEU A 114 -2.48 -0.57 10.85
C LEU A 114 -2.12 -1.33 12.14
N GLU A 115 -3.02 -2.18 12.60
CA GLU A 115 -2.70 -3.15 13.62
C GLU A 115 -1.54 -4.06 13.15
N ARG A 116 -0.78 -4.59 14.12
CA ARG A 116 0.50 -5.27 13.86
C ARG A 116 0.40 -6.47 12.92
N GLU A 117 -0.76 -7.11 12.88
CA GLU A 117 -1.03 -8.32 12.11
C GLU A 117 -1.45 -8.01 10.66
N LEU A 118 -1.60 -6.72 10.32
CA LEU A 118 -2.08 -6.29 9.02
C LEU A 118 -0.94 -5.67 8.20
N GLU A 119 -0.90 -5.99 6.93
CA GLU A 119 0.04 -5.43 5.97
C GLU A 119 -0.70 -4.54 4.97
N HIS A 120 -0.02 -3.52 4.50
CA HIS A 120 -0.54 -2.61 3.49
C HIS A 120 0.21 -2.80 2.18
N TRP A 121 -0.52 -3.21 1.15
CA TRP A 121 -0.02 -3.36 -0.21
C TRP A 121 -0.71 -2.37 -1.15
N VAL A 122 -0.17 -2.18 -2.34
CA VAL A 122 -0.77 -1.35 -3.39
C VAL A 122 -0.78 -2.12 -4.69
N LEU A 123 -1.97 -2.27 -5.24
CA LEU A 123 -2.20 -2.83 -6.56
C LEU A 123 -2.22 -1.69 -7.58
N TRP A 124 -1.21 -1.63 -8.43
CA TRP A 124 -1.01 -0.63 -9.45
C TRP A 124 -1.50 -1.10 -10.81
N HIS A 125 -2.10 -0.19 -11.60
CA HIS A 125 -2.41 -0.41 -13.01
C HIS A 125 -1.58 0.53 -13.88
N ASN A 126 -0.83 -0.03 -14.81
CA ASN A 126 -0.01 0.76 -15.73
C ASN A 126 -0.93 1.48 -16.73
N PRO A 127 -1.00 2.82 -16.73
CA PRO A 127 -1.92 3.56 -17.59
C PRO A 127 -1.60 3.40 -19.09
N ASP A 128 -0.37 3.03 -19.44
CA ASP A 128 0.06 2.85 -20.84
C ASP A 128 -0.26 1.44 -21.37
N ARG A 129 -0.63 0.50 -20.50
CA ARG A 129 -0.85 -0.91 -20.84
C ARG A 129 -2.17 -1.48 -20.36
N ALA A 130 -2.75 -0.91 -19.33
CA ALA A 130 -4.04 -1.37 -18.80
C ALA A 130 -5.19 -0.80 -19.64
N ALA A 131 -6.25 -1.58 -19.80
CA ALA A 131 -7.53 -1.08 -20.32
C ALA A 131 -8.24 -0.11 -19.38
N VAL A 132 -7.55 0.34 -18.34
CA VAL A 132 -8.05 1.17 -17.24
C VAL A 132 -7.45 2.57 -17.37
N SER A 133 -8.28 3.58 -17.60
CA SER A 133 -7.86 4.98 -17.59
C SER A 133 -7.77 5.51 -16.16
N SER A 134 -7.06 6.62 -15.96
CA SER A 134 -6.95 7.30 -14.65
C SER A 134 -8.30 7.69 -14.04
N ASP A 135 -9.32 7.88 -14.88
CA ASP A 135 -10.66 8.29 -14.48
C ASP A 135 -11.60 7.08 -14.28
N THR A 136 -11.13 5.87 -14.56
CA THR A 136 -11.92 4.66 -14.37
C THR A 136 -12.01 4.35 -12.87
N GLU A 137 -13.22 4.21 -12.39
CA GLU A 137 -13.46 3.66 -11.06
C GLU A 137 -13.18 2.16 -11.10
N LEU A 138 -12.20 1.74 -10.30
CA LEU A 138 -11.84 0.32 -10.20
C LEU A 138 -12.92 -0.40 -9.39
N GLN A 139 -13.37 -1.54 -9.92
CA GLN A 139 -14.42 -2.31 -9.26
C GLN A 139 -13.81 -3.14 -8.11
N PRO A 140 -14.25 -2.97 -6.85
CA PRO A 140 -13.62 -3.60 -5.68
C PRO A 140 -13.51 -5.12 -5.80
N GLU A 141 -14.52 -5.78 -6.36
CA GLU A 141 -14.53 -7.24 -6.53
C GLU A 141 -13.47 -7.69 -7.55
N SER A 142 -13.30 -6.94 -8.64
CA SER A 142 -12.27 -7.21 -9.65
C SER A 142 -10.86 -6.99 -9.10
N GLU A 143 -10.68 -5.93 -8.32
CA GLU A 143 -9.41 -5.63 -7.65
C GLU A 143 -9.05 -6.70 -6.62
N LEU A 144 -10.03 -7.15 -5.86
CA LEU A 144 -9.86 -8.22 -4.89
C LEU A 144 -9.44 -9.54 -5.56
N ALA A 145 -10.16 -9.94 -6.62
CA ALA A 145 -9.83 -11.14 -7.37
C ALA A 145 -8.44 -11.09 -8.00
N LEU A 146 -8.05 -9.92 -8.53
CA LEU A 146 -6.73 -9.71 -9.10
C LEU A 146 -5.63 -9.76 -8.03
N ALA A 147 -5.85 -9.16 -6.86
CA ALA A 147 -4.90 -9.21 -5.76
C ALA A 147 -4.68 -10.65 -5.27
N VAL A 148 -5.75 -11.43 -5.10
CA VAL A 148 -5.66 -12.86 -4.74
C VAL A 148 -4.82 -13.62 -5.77
N ALA A 149 -5.09 -13.43 -7.06
CA ALA A 149 -4.36 -14.11 -8.13
C ALA A 149 -2.87 -13.73 -8.16
N LEU A 150 -2.53 -12.48 -7.87
CA LEU A 150 -1.14 -12.01 -7.82
C LEU A 150 -0.41 -12.57 -6.60
N PHE A 151 -1.06 -12.65 -5.44
CA PHE A 151 -0.47 -13.30 -4.26
C PHE A 151 -0.24 -14.80 -4.51
N ASP A 152 -1.20 -15.50 -5.11
CA ASP A 152 -1.05 -16.91 -5.45
C ASP A 152 0.12 -17.15 -6.43
N ALA A 153 0.30 -16.27 -7.41
CA ALA A 153 1.43 -16.31 -8.33
C ALA A 153 2.80 -16.11 -7.65
N GLU A 154 2.84 -15.45 -6.49
CA GLU A 154 4.03 -15.33 -5.62
C GLU A 154 4.13 -16.48 -4.61
N GLY A 155 3.23 -17.46 -4.67
CA GLY A 155 3.21 -18.62 -3.76
C GLY A 155 2.53 -18.34 -2.41
N VAL A 156 1.81 -17.24 -2.31
CA VAL A 156 1.08 -16.83 -1.11
C VAL A 156 -0.39 -17.14 -1.30
N ARG A 157 -0.90 -18.09 -0.53
CA ARG A 157 -2.30 -18.50 -0.60
C ARG A 157 -3.15 -17.66 0.34
N LEU A 158 -3.95 -16.77 -0.22
CA LEU A 158 -4.93 -15.95 0.47
C LEU A 158 -6.30 -16.14 -0.17
N GLY A 159 -7.35 -16.16 0.67
CA GLY A 159 -8.72 -16.07 0.20
C GLY A 159 -9.20 -14.62 0.13
N PRO A 160 -10.31 -14.35 -0.56
CA PRO A 160 -10.89 -13.00 -0.57
C PRO A 160 -11.29 -12.50 0.83
N GLU A 161 -11.50 -13.39 1.79
CA GLU A 161 -11.77 -13.07 3.20
C GLU A 161 -10.54 -12.57 3.97
N ASP A 162 -9.35 -12.81 3.44
CA ASP A 162 -8.08 -12.38 4.04
C ASP A 162 -7.63 -11.00 3.55
N LEU A 163 -8.33 -10.40 2.61
CA LEU A 163 -7.99 -9.14 1.96
C LEU A 163 -9.12 -8.10 2.05
N VAL A 164 -8.73 -6.86 2.14
CA VAL A 164 -9.63 -5.71 1.92
C VAL A 164 -9.05 -4.86 0.82
N THR A 165 -9.83 -4.55 -0.21
CA THR A 165 -9.42 -3.65 -1.29
C THR A 165 -10.25 -2.38 -1.28
N PHE A 166 -9.61 -1.24 -1.51
CA PHE A 166 -10.28 0.03 -1.72
C PHE A 166 -9.43 0.99 -2.54
N GLN A 167 -10.09 1.85 -3.29
CA GLN A 167 -9.45 2.94 -3.99
C GLN A 167 -9.69 4.23 -3.21
N ASN A 168 -8.63 4.99 -2.92
CA ASN A 168 -8.81 6.27 -2.25
C ASN A 168 -9.71 7.21 -3.06
N ILE A 169 -10.53 7.99 -2.36
CA ILE A 169 -11.27 9.10 -2.98
C ILE A 169 -10.29 10.10 -3.62
N PRO A 170 -10.68 10.84 -4.66
CA PRO A 170 -9.77 11.74 -5.39
C PRO A 170 -8.97 12.69 -4.50
N ALA A 171 -9.58 13.21 -3.42
CA ALA A 171 -8.94 14.12 -2.47
C ALA A 171 -7.75 13.50 -1.71
N LEU A 172 -7.70 12.17 -1.59
CA LEU A 172 -6.63 11.44 -0.89
C LEU A 172 -5.60 10.79 -1.83
N ARG A 173 -5.80 10.89 -3.15
CA ARG A 173 -4.87 10.28 -4.12
C ARG A 173 -3.60 11.09 -4.25
N SER A 174 -2.49 10.55 -3.78
CA SER A 174 -1.17 11.17 -3.93
C SER A 174 -0.56 10.99 -5.33
N ILE A 175 -1.09 10.04 -6.11
CA ILE A 175 -0.65 9.71 -7.48
C ILE A 175 -1.90 9.53 -8.36
N PRO A 176 -2.60 10.62 -8.69
CA PRO A 176 -3.93 10.55 -9.30
C PRO A 176 -3.92 10.00 -10.74
N ARG A 177 -2.80 10.11 -11.46
CA ARG A 177 -2.71 9.69 -12.87
C ARG A 177 -2.43 8.20 -13.05
N ILE A 178 -2.08 7.48 -12.01
CA ILE A 178 -1.88 6.03 -12.05
C ILE A 178 -2.99 5.39 -11.23
N PRO A 179 -3.92 4.65 -11.88
CA PRO A 179 -4.96 3.94 -11.17
C PRO A 179 -4.35 2.93 -10.20
N HIS A 180 -4.85 2.91 -8.96
CA HIS A 180 -4.38 1.98 -7.95
C HIS A 180 -5.40 1.76 -6.85
N SER A 181 -5.35 0.56 -6.28
CA SER A 181 -6.10 0.17 -5.10
C SER A 181 -5.16 -0.13 -3.94
N HIS A 182 -5.60 0.19 -2.74
CA HIS A 182 -4.98 -0.28 -1.50
C HIS A 182 -5.51 -1.68 -1.17
N VAL A 183 -4.61 -2.55 -0.74
CA VAL A 183 -4.87 -3.96 -0.39
C VAL A 183 -4.33 -4.25 1.00
#